data_f828e40a2eef379de781c784565869c7
#
_entry.id   f828e40a2eef379de781c784565869c7
#
_cell.length_a   1.000
_cell.length_b   1.000
_cell.length_c   1.000
_cell.angle_alpha   90.00
_cell.angle_beta   90.00
_cell.angle_gamma   90.00
#
_symmetry.space_group_name_H-M   'P 1'
#
loop_
_entity.id
_entity.type
_entity.pdbx_description
1 polymer ?
#
loop_
_entity_poly.entity_id
_entity_poly.type
_entity_poly.pdbx_seq_one_letter_code
_entity_poly.pdbx_strand_id
1 'polypeptide(L)'
;MARIIFFMLFGVWLVAADQETEGGKCERIKLPLCQDLGYNWTAMPNLMGHKDQKEAEDAMVMFAGILTSGCSPHARFLLCSAFAPLCSEQVSGSVSACRALCESVSDECAERLRALPPRLALDCAAFPRRADRRLCMRPPNASELEPEPPPPPRWPFRDPELGDHGCPPAHTRAPTGDCWPACGSPAAYTQPEKRTAELWMITLAWISLLSTTFALLTFCAEPSRYRYPERPVVWMAACHAVVALAYVTRGWLGPRPISCAGAALAVDGLASPTCVAFFALTYYFTLAADAWFANACVAWYLTAASEWSTEALERAAAYLHAVAWGWAGAWTAAALALRRVTADELTGTCGVADEAAAALVGVPRGALLAAAAALAAGAGPGIVRVRRALDARGARRVGRLAIRAALAGLLYLALAALAAGAALAAGAGGGGRSLAAGACAAGGAGAGAWAWSRKSAAVWRRALCPPRKAPCCSPPLLRPPHPYYKRPLPVSRV
;
A
#
# COMPACT_ATOMS: atom_id res chain seq x y z
N MET A 1 24.03 3.99 -3.72
CA MET A 1 23.03 2.96 -4.03
C MET A 1 22.52 2.20 -2.80
N ALA A 2 23.37 1.54 -2.02
CA ALA A 2 22.93 0.88 -0.76
C ALA A 2 22.19 1.84 0.20
N ARG A 3 22.60 3.11 0.30
CA ARG A 3 21.90 4.12 1.12
C ARG A 3 20.51 4.46 0.58
N ILE A 4 20.29 4.49 -0.75
CA ILE A 4 18.97 4.79 -1.34
C ILE A 4 18.01 3.61 -1.13
N ILE A 5 18.48 2.37 -1.31
CA ILE A 5 17.70 1.15 -1.06
C ILE A 5 17.36 1.04 0.43
N PHE A 6 18.30 1.36 1.32
CA PHE A 6 18.10 1.38 2.77
C PHE A 6 17.10 2.44 3.19
N PHE A 7 17.18 3.68 2.64
CA PHE A 7 16.20 4.74 2.91
C PHE A 7 14.80 4.42 2.38
N MET A 8 14.70 3.77 1.21
CA MET A 8 13.41 3.34 0.66
C MET A 8 12.77 2.23 1.48
N LEU A 9 13.54 1.26 1.97
CA LEU A 9 13.06 0.18 2.83
C LEU A 9 12.74 0.68 4.25
N PHE A 10 13.51 1.65 4.76
CA PHE A 10 13.31 2.23 6.10
C PHE A 10 12.16 3.24 6.11
N GLY A 11 11.93 3.96 5.01
CA GLY A 11 10.80 4.88 4.86
C GLY A 11 9.44 4.17 4.91
N VAL A 12 9.35 2.97 4.35
CA VAL A 12 8.14 2.12 4.44
C VAL A 12 7.89 1.63 5.88
N TRP A 13 8.97 1.42 6.65
CA TRP A 13 8.85 0.98 8.05
C TRP A 13 8.42 2.11 8.99
N LEU A 14 8.84 3.35 8.72
CA LEU A 14 8.45 4.52 9.51
C LEU A 14 6.97 4.93 9.30
N VAL A 15 6.41 4.72 8.11
CA VAL A 15 4.97 4.98 7.86
C VAL A 15 4.07 3.94 8.53
N ALA A 16 4.58 2.72 8.79
CA ALA A 16 3.83 1.67 9.48
C ALA A 16 3.87 1.80 11.02
N ALA A 17 4.78 2.61 11.56
CA ALA A 17 4.99 2.73 13.01
C ALA A 17 4.19 3.88 13.67
N ASP A 18 3.54 4.76 12.89
CA ASP A 18 2.87 5.96 13.40
C ASP A 18 1.33 5.89 13.33
N GLN A 19 0.76 4.70 13.39
CA GLN A 19 -0.64 4.54 13.81
C GLN A 19 -0.68 4.34 15.34
N GLU A 20 -0.32 5.37 16.07
CA GLU A 20 -0.88 5.53 17.41
C GLU A 20 -2.40 5.68 17.22
N THR A 21 -3.12 4.65 17.66
CA THR A 21 -4.56 4.72 17.88
C THR A 21 -4.83 6.00 18.66
N GLU A 22 -5.67 6.90 18.14
CA GLU A 22 -6.29 8.01 18.88
C GLU A 22 -7.27 7.48 19.95
N GLY A 23 -6.80 6.60 20.80
CA GLY A 23 -7.37 6.24 22.07
C GLY A 23 -6.43 6.78 23.13
N GLY A 24 -6.75 7.94 23.71
CA GLY A 24 -6.00 8.49 24.83
C GLY A 24 -5.79 7.40 25.87
N LYS A 25 -4.61 7.35 26.50
CA LYS A 25 -4.33 6.41 27.59
C LYS A 25 -5.37 6.60 28.68
N CYS A 26 -5.96 5.50 29.17
CA CYS A 26 -6.86 5.54 30.32
C CYS A 26 -6.11 6.07 31.53
N GLU A 27 -6.62 7.11 32.15
CA GLU A 27 -6.11 7.69 33.39
C GLU A 27 -7.19 7.75 34.48
N ARG A 28 -6.77 7.82 35.72
CA ARG A 28 -7.72 7.86 36.88
C ARG A 28 -8.41 9.21 36.90
N ILE A 29 -9.72 9.20 37.16
CA ILE A 29 -10.52 10.43 37.30
C ILE A 29 -10.05 11.19 38.54
N LYS A 30 -9.66 12.45 38.33
CA LYS A 30 -9.22 13.39 39.39
C LYS A 30 -10.25 14.49 39.66
N LEU A 31 -11.26 14.64 38.78
CA LEU A 31 -12.30 15.66 38.94
C LEU A 31 -13.15 15.36 40.19
N PRO A 32 -13.22 16.26 41.18
CA PRO A 32 -13.93 16.02 42.45
C PRO A 32 -15.43 15.77 42.26
N LEU A 33 -16.06 16.48 41.33
CA LEU A 33 -17.48 16.38 41.02
C LEU A 33 -17.86 15.04 40.32
N CYS A 34 -16.89 14.32 39.76
CA CYS A 34 -17.12 13.12 38.98
C CYS A 34 -16.59 11.85 39.65
N GLN A 35 -16.36 11.90 40.98
CA GLN A 35 -16.08 10.73 41.78
C GLN A 35 -17.38 10.00 42.10
N ASP A 36 -17.31 8.69 42.33
CA ASP A 36 -18.46 7.82 42.72
C ASP A 36 -19.60 7.69 41.68
N LEU A 37 -19.23 7.73 40.38
CA LEU A 37 -20.18 7.54 39.25
C LEU A 37 -20.31 6.08 38.79
N GLY A 38 -19.69 5.13 39.51
CA GLY A 38 -19.64 3.73 39.12
C GLY A 38 -18.47 3.37 38.17
N TYR A 39 -17.62 4.33 37.84
CA TYR A 39 -16.35 4.11 37.09
C TYR A 39 -15.26 5.09 37.54
N ASN A 40 -14.00 4.68 37.42
CA ASN A 40 -12.84 5.41 37.96
C ASN A 40 -11.80 5.77 36.94
N TRP A 41 -12.00 5.40 35.67
CA TRP A 41 -11.04 5.61 34.57
C TRP A 41 -11.64 6.42 33.44
N THR A 42 -10.89 7.40 32.96
CA THR A 42 -11.26 8.29 31.84
C THR A 42 -10.13 8.36 30.79
N ALA A 43 -10.43 8.87 29.60
CA ALA A 43 -9.46 9.16 28.56
C ALA A 43 -9.61 10.61 28.10
N MET A 44 -8.48 11.24 27.81
CA MET A 44 -8.42 12.56 27.17
C MET A 44 -7.86 12.42 25.74
N PRO A 45 -8.28 13.28 24.81
CA PRO A 45 -9.23 14.39 24.95
C PRO A 45 -10.67 13.91 25.17
N ASN A 46 -11.44 14.69 25.92
CA ASN A 46 -12.84 14.40 26.23
C ASN A 46 -13.79 14.85 25.11
N LEU A 47 -15.11 14.58 25.25
CA LEU A 47 -16.14 14.91 24.28
C LEU A 47 -16.25 16.42 24.00
N MET A 48 -15.86 17.26 24.98
CA MET A 48 -15.89 18.73 24.90
C MET A 48 -14.60 19.32 24.29
N GLY A 49 -13.61 18.46 23.93
CA GLY A 49 -12.37 18.87 23.31
C GLY A 49 -11.23 19.27 24.26
N HIS A 50 -11.37 19.09 25.59
CA HIS A 50 -10.32 19.39 26.54
C HIS A 50 -9.22 18.34 26.48
N LYS A 51 -7.96 18.82 26.53
CA LYS A 51 -6.78 17.96 26.36
C LYS A 51 -6.34 17.25 27.63
N ASP A 52 -6.65 17.81 28.78
CA ASP A 52 -6.33 17.25 30.09
C ASP A 52 -7.46 17.47 31.11
N GLN A 53 -7.40 16.77 32.26
CA GLN A 53 -8.42 16.84 33.29
C GLN A 53 -8.47 18.19 34.01
N LYS A 54 -7.39 18.97 34.01
CA LYS A 54 -7.35 20.29 34.66
C LYS A 54 -8.14 21.31 33.84
N GLU A 55 -7.97 21.30 32.53
CA GLU A 55 -8.77 22.11 31.61
C GLU A 55 -10.26 21.76 31.70
N ALA A 56 -10.56 20.46 31.82
CA ALA A 56 -11.92 19.97 32.03
C ALA A 56 -12.51 20.42 33.37
N GLU A 57 -11.73 20.45 34.45
CA GLU A 57 -12.14 20.93 35.77
C GLU A 57 -12.46 22.42 35.74
N ASP A 58 -11.59 23.24 35.20
CA ASP A 58 -11.79 24.68 35.07
C ASP A 58 -13.06 25.01 34.28
N ALA A 59 -13.34 24.27 33.19
CA ALA A 59 -14.55 24.44 32.40
C ALA A 59 -15.80 23.95 33.13
N MET A 60 -15.71 22.90 33.95
CA MET A 60 -16.84 22.33 34.70
C MET A 60 -17.36 23.28 35.80
N VAL A 61 -16.52 24.16 36.35
CA VAL A 61 -16.93 25.19 37.33
C VAL A 61 -18.05 26.08 36.75
N MET A 62 -18.05 26.33 35.47
CA MET A 62 -19.10 27.14 34.82
C MET A 62 -20.48 26.46 34.84
N PHE A 63 -20.53 25.14 34.98
CA PHE A 63 -21.75 24.35 35.08
C PHE A 63 -22.24 24.17 36.51
N ALA A 64 -21.54 24.72 37.53
CA ALA A 64 -21.92 24.61 38.92
C ALA A 64 -23.33 25.12 39.19
N GLY A 65 -23.78 26.17 38.49
CA GLY A 65 -25.13 26.71 38.61
C GLY A 65 -26.24 25.74 38.15
N ILE A 66 -25.94 24.83 37.22
CA ILE A 66 -26.84 23.76 36.76
C ILE A 66 -26.95 22.67 37.82
N LEU A 67 -25.81 22.29 38.39
CA LEU A 67 -25.74 21.25 39.40
C LEU A 67 -26.41 21.67 40.72
N THR A 68 -26.26 22.94 41.11
CA THR A 68 -26.85 23.49 42.34
C THR A 68 -28.34 23.80 42.17
N SER A 69 -28.84 24.04 40.98
CA SER A 69 -30.27 24.33 40.74
C SER A 69 -31.17 23.11 40.91
N GLY A 70 -30.59 21.89 40.80
CA GLY A 70 -31.37 20.66 40.86
C GLY A 70 -32.39 20.50 39.73
N CYS A 71 -32.19 21.19 38.57
CA CYS A 71 -33.12 21.17 37.43
C CYS A 71 -33.32 19.76 36.83
N SER A 72 -32.32 18.91 36.93
CA SER A 72 -32.39 17.50 36.54
C SER A 72 -31.59 16.60 37.48
N PRO A 73 -32.14 15.47 37.93
CA PRO A 73 -31.40 14.52 38.76
C PRO A 73 -30.24 13.86 38.02
N HIS A 74 -30.27 13.92 36.70
CA HIS A 74 -29.28 13.30 35.85
C HIS A 74 -28.20 14.27 35.31
N ALA A 75 -28.31 15.57 35.62
CA ALA A 75 -27.37 16.59 35.13
C ALA A 75 -25.92 16.29 35.53
N ARG A 76 -25.67 15.84 36.75
CA ARG A 76 -24.32 15.44 37.22
C ARG A 76 -23.75 14.29 36.38
N PHE A 77 -24.53 13.26 36.14
CA PHE A 77 -24.09 12.09 35.38
C PHE A 77 -23.78 12.48 33.93
N LEU A 78 -24.66 13.28 33.30
CA LEU A 78 -24.45 13.77 31.94
C LEU A 78 -23.16 14.58 31.82
N LEU A 79 -22.99 15.60 32.66
CA LEU A 79 -21.80 16.46 32.62
C LEU A 79 -20.53 15.65 32.86
N CYS A 80 -20.52 14.78 33.86
CA CYS A 80 -19.35 13.95 34.12
C CYS A 80 -19.03 12.99 32.99
N SER A 81 -20.03 12.44 32.31
CA SER A 81 -19.79 11.58 31.13
C SER A 81 -19.28 12.32 29.91
N ALA A 82 -19.52 13.63 29.82
CA ALA A 82 -19.00 14.50 28.75
C ALA A 82 -17.56 14.97 29.03
N PHE A 83 -17.27 15.34 30.31
CA PHE A 83 -16.00 15.88 30.74
C PHE A 83 -14.96 14.81 31.14
N ALA A 84 -15.42 13.68 31.65
CA ALA A 84 -14.61 12.52 32.03
C ALA A 84 -15.27 11.22 31.52
N PRO A 85 -15.28 10.97 30.20
CA PRO A 85 -15.91 9.79 29.63
C PRO A 85 -15.24 8.50 30.13
N LEU A 86 -16.02 7.43 30.24
CA LEU A 86 -15.53 6.12 30.68
C LEU A 86 -14.46 5.60 29.70
N CYS A 87 -13.32 5.20 30.24
CA CYS A 87 -12.28 4.49 29.54
C CYS A 87 -12.10 3.07 30.12
N SER A 88 -12.03 2.08 29.23
CA SER A 88 -11.78 0.68 29.59
C SER A 88 -10.88 0.03 28.54
N GLU A 89 -9.94 -0.80 28.97
CA GLU A 89 -9.10 -1.59 28.08
C GLU A 89 -9.88 -2.58 27.20
N GLN A 90 -11.12 -2.89 27.58
CA GLN A 90 -11.99 -3.83 26.85
C GLN A 90 -12.78 -3.17 25.73
N VAL A 91 -12.82 -1.84 25.67
CA VAL A 91 -13.61 -1.07 24.70
C VAL A 91 -12.70 -0.10 23.98
N SER A 92 -12.64 -0.20 22.65
CA SER A 92 -11.89 0.76 21.86
C SER A 92 -12.56 2.13 21.85
N GLY A 93 -11.95 3.11 22.54
CA GLY A 93 -12.41 4.49 22.65
C GLY A 93 -13.12 4.81 23.97
N SER A 94 -13.39 6.10 24.18
CA SER A 94 -14.09 6.62 25.36
C SER A 94 -15.61 6.48 25.22
N VAL A 95 -16.29 6.10 26.31
CA VAL A 95 -17.75 5.94 26.35
C VAL A 95 -18.38 7.09 27.11
N SER A 96 -19.28 7.85 26.45
CA SER A 96 -20.07 8.95 27.04
C SER A 96 -21.51 8.54 27.28
N ALA A 97 -22.33 9.47 27.81
CA ALA A 97 -23.78 9.24 27.98
C ALA A 97 -24.48 9.08 26.60
N CYS A 98 -25.64 8.43 26.63
CA CYS A 98 -26.49 8.34 25.43
C CYS A 98 -27.12 9.70 25.09
N ARG A 99 -27.35 9.99 23.82
CA ARG A 99 -27.95 11.25 23.33
C ARG A 99 -29.31 11.56 23.96
N ALA A 100 -30.17 10.55 24.14
CA ALA A 100 -31.47 10.74 24.75
C ALA A 100 -31.37 11.33 26.16
N LEU A 101 -30.33 10.97 26.94
CA LEU A 101 -30.07 11.58 28.25
C LEU A 101 -29.65 13.05 28.12
N CYS A 102 -28.82 13.40 27.10
CA CYS A 102 -28.45 14.78 26.87
C CYS A 102 -29.68 15.63 26.50
N GLU A 103 -30.54 15.13 25.62
CA GLU A 103 -31.78 15.80 25.20
C GLU A 103 -32.71 16.02 26.39
N SER A 104 -32.97 14.98 27.22
CA SER A 104 -33.80 15.10 28.42
C SER A 104 -33.28 16.14 29.42
N VAL A 105 -31.98 16.09 29.76
CA VAL A 105 -31.36 17.07 30.66
C VAL A 105 -31.35 18.47 30.08
N SER A 106 -31.17 18.60 28.75
CA SER A 106 -31.20 19.90 28.07
C SER A 106 -32.59 20.54 28.10
N ASP A 107 -33.65 19.74 27.97
CA ASP A 107 -35.03 20.20 28.07
C ASP A 107 -35.39 20.60 29.51
N GLU A 108 -35.03 19.77 30.46
CA GLU A 108 -35.30 20.03 31.93
C GLU A 108 -34.53 21.25 32.44
N CYS A 109 -33.30 21.50 31.93
CA CYS A 109 -32.44 22.59 32.37
C CYS A 109 -32.35 23.76 31.35
N ALA A 110 -33.27 23.88 30.40
CA ALA A 110 -33.19 24.79 29.25
C ALA A 110 -32.93 26.25 29.63
N GLU A 111 -33.60 26.77 30.71
CA GLU A 111 -33.42 28.17 31.16
C GLU A 111 -32.01 28.43 31.66
N ARG A 112 -31.41 27.48 32.37
CA ARG A 112 -30.04 27.59 32.93
C ARG A 112 -28.98 27.41 31.86
N LEU A 113 -29.20 26.51 30.90
CA LEU A 113 -28.28 26.28 29.77
C LEU A 113 -28.22 27.50 28.84
N ARG A 114 -29.34 28.20 28.60
CA ARG A 114 -29.35 29.46 27.81
C ARG A 114 -28.57 30.61 28.47
N ALA A 115 -28.37 30.57 29.76
CA ALA A 115 -27.56 31.57 30.46
C ALA A 115 -26.04 31.35 30.35
N LEU A 116 -25.61 30.20 29.81
CA LEU A 116 -24.19 29.92 29.57
C LEU A 116 -23.68 30.58 28.29
N PRO A 117 -22.38 30.94 28.22
CA PRO A 117 -21.76 31.43 27.02
C PRO A 117 -21.90 30.42 25.85
N PRO A 118 -22.09 30.88 24.59
CA PRO A 118 -22.28 29.99 23.44
C PRO A 118 -21.18 28.95 23.23
N ARG A 119 -19.97 29.23 23.74
CA ARG A 119 -18.81 28.31 23.65
C ARG A 119 -18.93 27.10 24.58
N LEU A 120 -19.84 27.13 25.54
CA LEU A 120 -20.12 26.07 26.51
C LEU A 120 -21.47 25.39 26.26
N ALA A 121 -22.11 25.67 25.12
CA ALA A 121 -23.35 25.03 24.75
C ALA A 121 -23.13 23.51 24.61
N LEU A 122 -23.94 22.75 25.32
CA LEU A 122 -23.90 21.28 25.24
C LEU A 122 -24.55 20.87 23.90
N ASP A 123 -23.74 20.41 22.97
CA ASP A 123 -24.25 19.86 21.71
C ASP A 123 -24.64 18.39 21.86
N CYS A 124 -25.93 18.12 22.00
CA CYS A 124 -26.44 16.76 22.09
C CYS A 124 -26.23 15.93 20.82
N ALA A 125 -25.96 16.58 19.66
CA ALA A 125 -25.63 15.87 18.45
C ALA A 125 -24.28 15.15 18.52
N ALA A 126 -23.35 15.61 19.38
CA ALA A 126 -22.06 14.99 19.61
C ALA A 126 -22.14 13.67 20.40
N PHE A 127 -23.25 13.44 21.15
CA PHE A 127 -23.43 12.24 21.94
C PHE A 127 -23.91 11.05 21.10
N PRO A 128 -23.42 9.82 21.38
CA PRO A 128 -23.78 8.62 20.63
C PRO A 128 -25.25 8.26 20.82
N ARG A 129 -25.90 7.82 19.74
CA ARG A 129 -27.20 7.17 19.79
C ARG A 129 -27.05 5.67 19.95
N ARG A 130 -27.90 5.05 20.75
CA ARG A 130 -27.93 3.58 20.86
C ARG A 130 -28.30 2.91 19.54
N ALA A 131 -29.11 3.56 18.74
CA ALA A 131 -29.46 3.13 17.39
C ALA A 131 -28.23 3.00 16.47
N ASP A 132 -27.17 3.79 16.70
CA ASP A 132 -25.93 3.76 15.92
C ASP A 132 -24.97 2.60 16.34
N ARG A 133 -25.44 1.67 17.19
CA ARG A 133 -24.64 0.56 17.77
C ARG A 133 -23.37 1.01 18.49
N ARG A 134 -23.30 2.27 18.89
CA ARG A 134 -22.23 2.80 19.74
C ARG A 134 -22.57 2.58 21.20
N LEU A 135 -21.59 2.14 21.99
CA LEU A 135 -21.73 2.03 23.42
C LEU A 135 -21.94 3.42 24.03
N CYS A 136 -22.97 3.56 24.84
CA CYS A 136 -23.24 4.77 25.62
C CYS A 136 -23.78 4.41 26.99
N MET A 137 -23.49 5.26 27.99
CA MET A 137 -23.84 5.03 29.39
C MET A 137 -25.23 5.55 29.73
N ARG A 138 -25.94 4.85 30.64
CA ARG A 138 -27.17 5.32 31.28
C ARG A 138 -26.95 5.44 32.78
N PRO A 139 -27.64 6.38 33.45
CA PRO A 139 -27.61 6.44 34.91
C PRO A 139 -28.25 5.18 35.52
N PRO A 140 -27.79 4.73 36.70
CA PRO A 140 -28.21 3.45 37.29
C PRO A 140 -29.72 3.33 37.62
N ASN A 141 -30.45 4.44 37.70
CA ASN A 141 -31.89 4.47 38.00
C ASN A 141 -32.79 4.91 36.86
N ALA A 142 -32.32 4.75 35.60
CA ALA A 142 -33.02 5.24 34.42
C ALA A 142 -34.06 4.26 33.84
N SER A 143 -34.81 3.55 34.69
CA SER A 143 -35.90 2.69 34.21
C SER A 143 -37.09 3.46 33.61
N GLU A 144 -37.17 4.79 33.77
CA GLU A 144 -38.24 5.65 33.28
C GLU A 144 -37.85 6.58 32.11
N LEU A 145 -36.61 6.61 31.66
CA LEU A 145 -36.20 7.41 30.48
C LEU A 145 -36.58 6.65 29.23
N GLU A 146 -37.79 6.98 28.76
CA GLU A 146 -38.38 6.72 27.46
C GLU A 146 -38.56 5.24 27.05
N PRO A 147 -39.81 4.81 26.81
CA PRO A 147 -40.04 3.65 25.96
C PRO A 147 -39.37 3.94 24.64
N GLU A 148 -38.52 3.04 24.16
CA GLU A 148 -38.03 3.02 22.78
C GLU A 148 -39.20 3.37 21.87
N PRO A 149 -39.10 4.45 21.01
CA PRO A 149 -40.21 4.76 20.13
C PRO A 149 -40.67 3.49 19.46
N PRO A 150 -41.98 3.19 19.42
CA PRO A 150 -42.47 1.95 18.84
C PRO A 150 -41.84 1.83 17.46
N PRO A 151 -41.33 0.67 17.06
CA PRO A 151 -40.71 0.50 15.76
C PRO A 151 -41.68 1.10 14.75
N PRO A 152 -41.21 1.96 13.82
CA PRO A 152 -42.08 2.62 12.86
C PRO A 152 -43.00 1.58 12.24
N PRO A 153 -44.30 1.86 12.04
CA PRO A 153 -45.27 0.90 11.59
C PRO A 153 -44.68 0.17 10.39
N ARG A 154 -44.59 -1.15 10.48
CA ARG A 154 -44.13 -1.99 9.37
C ARG A 154 -45.09 -1.79 8.21
N TRP A 155 -44.73 -0.91 7.28
CA TRP A 155 -45.40 -0.79 6.01
C TRP A 155 -45.27 -2.14 5.30
N PRO A 156 -46.31 -2.70 4.73
CA PRO A 156 -46.31 -4.02 4.10
C PRO A 156 -45.46 -4.12 2.80
N PHE A 157 -44.84 -3.01 2.39
CA PHE A 157 -43.95 -2.93 1.23
C PHE A 157 -42.53 -2.57 1.65
N ARG A 158 -41.95 -3.26 2.62
CA ARG A 158 -40.50 -3.20 2.83
C ARG A 158 -39.90 -4.15 1.80
N ASP A 159 -39.23 -3.59 0.79
CA ASP A 159 -38.39 -4.39 -0.11
C ASP A 159 -37.45 -5.24 0.75
N PRO A 160 -37.53 -6.58 0.70
CA PRO A 160 -36.70 -7.45 1.51
C PRO A 160 -35.22 -7.32 1.19
N GLU A 161 -34.87 -6.54 0.15
CA GLU A 161 -33.50 -6.29 -0.29
C GLU A 161 -32.83 -5.06 0.33
N LEU A 162 -33.57 -4.17 1.06
CA LEU A 162 -32.95 -3.02 1.73
C LEU A 162 -32.63 -3.34 3.19
N GLY A 163 -31.34 -3.29 3.55
CA GLY A 163 -30.86 -3.44 4.93
C GLY A 163 -31.36 -2.30 5.85
N ASP A 164 -31.12 -2.45 7.17
CA ASP A 164 -31.62 -1.61 8.27
C ASP A 164 -31.33 -0.08 8.18
N HIS A 165 -30.53 0.36 7.20
CA HIS A 165 -30.10 1.74 6.96
C HIS A 165 -30.47 2.29 5.57
N GLY A 166 -31.40 1.66 4.85
CA GLY A 166 -31.79 2.07 3.50
C GLY A 166 -30.75 1.79 2.42
N CYS A 167 -29.75 0.94 2.71
CA CYS A 167 -28.79 0.42 1.75
C CYS A 167 -29.04 -1.08 1.49
N PRO A 168 -28.61 -1.61 0.32
CA PRO A 168 -28.68 -3.03 0.02
C PRO A 168 -27.93 -3.89 1.06
N PRO A 169 -28.22 -5.19 1.18
CA PRO A 169 -27.49 -6.08 2.07
C PRO A 169 -26.00 -6.03 1.77
N ALA A 170 -25.17 -6.13 2.81
CA ALA A 170 -23.71 -6.00 2.75
C ALA A 170 -23.15 -4.61 2.37
N HIS A 171 -24.00 -3.57 2.32
CA HIS A 171 -23.58 -2.18 2.12
C HIS A 171 -23.82 -1.35 3.39
N THR A 172 -23.06 -0.27 3.53
CA THR A 172 -23.20 0.72 4.61
C THR A 172 -23.28 2.12 4.03
N ARG A 173 -23.97 3.03 4.73
CA ARG A 173 -24.09 4.41 4.28
C ARG A 173 -22.79 5.15 4.52
N ALA A 174 -22.21 5.69 3.46
CA ALA A 174 -21.02 6.54 3.50
C ALA A 174 -21.35 7.94 4.07
N PRO A 175 -20.36 8.73 4.50
CA PRO A 175 -20.55 10.11 4.92
C PRO A 175 -21.17 11.00 3.84
N THR A 176 -20.99 10.65 2.56
CA THR A 176 -21.59 11.32 1.40
C THR A 176 -23.08 11.04 1.21
N GLY A 177 -23.64 10.07 1.94
CA GLY A 177 -25.03 9.64 1.82
C GLY A 177 -25.24 8.43 0.90
N ASP A 178 -24.23 8.07 0.12
CA ASP A 178 -24.26 6.92 -0.80
C ASP A 178 -24.10 5.59 -0.07
N CYS A 179 -24.59 4.51 -0.69
CA CYS A 179 -24.39 3.14 -0.19
C CYS A 179 -23.10 2.55 -0.74
N TRP A 180 -22.12 2.33 0.13
CA TRP A 180 -20.86 1.69 -0.22
C TRP A 180 -20.77 0.28 0.38
N PRO A 181 -20.04 -0.67 -0.25
CA PRO A 181 -19.83 -2.00 0.29
C PRO A 181 -19.28 -1.92 1.72
N ALA A 182 -19.85 -2.65 2.65
CA ALA A 182 -19.36 -2.69 4.02
C ALA A 182 -18.03 -3.44 4.05
N CYS A 183 -17.08 -2.92 4.83
CA CYS A 183 -15.75 -3.49 4.89
C CYS A 183 -15.74 -4.93 5.40
N GLY A 184 -15.23 -5.87 4.57
CA GLY A 184 -15.16 -7.30 4.89
C GLY A 184 -16.47 -8.06 4.66
N SER A 185 -17.55 -7.41 4.24
CA SER A 185 -18.80 -8.09 3.85
C SER A 185 -18.68 -8.75 2.48
N PRO A 186 -19.46 -9.79 2.20
CA PRO A 186 -19.53 -10.41 0.88
C PRO A 186 -20.51 -9.62 -0.02
N ALA A 187 -20.16 -8.39 -0.42
CA ALA A 187 -21.03 -7.58 -1.27
C ALA A 187 -21.04 -8.06 -2.72
N ALA A 188 -19.86 -8.16 -3.35
CA ALA A 188 -19.72 -8.64 -4.73
C ALA A 188 -19.06 -10.02 -4.81
N TYR A 189 -18.22 -10.37 -3.80
CA TYR A 189 -17.44 -11.62 -3.81
C TYR A 189 -17.64 -12.41 -2.52
N THR A 190 -17.73 -13.74 -2.66
CA THR A 190 -17.86 -14.66 -1.55
C THR A 190 -16.55 -14.76 -0.73
N GLN A 191 -16.65 -15.16 0.54
CA GLN A 191 -15.48 -15.32 1.42
C GLN A 191 -14.44 -16.33 0.88
N PRO A 192 -14.83 -17.49 0.28
CA PRO A 192 -13.84 -18.40 -0.30
C PRO A 192 -13.10 -17.79 -1.49
N GLU A 193 -13.78 -17.00 -2.34
CA GLU A 193 -13.13 -16.30 -3.45
C GLU A 193 -12.08 -15.30 -2.96
N LYS A 194 -12.41 -14.51 -1.95
CA LYS A 194 -11.46 -13.57 -1.31
C LYS A 194 -10.24 -14.28 -0.75
N ARG A 195 -10.44 -15.40 -0.04
CA ARG A 195 -9.33 -16.21 0.49
C ARG A 195 -8.45 -16.79 -0.61
N THR A 196 -9.07 -17.30 -1.67
CA THR A 196 -8.31 -17.84 -2.80
C THR A 196 -7.48 -16.78 -3.50
N ALA A 197 -8.06 -15.60 -3.78
CA ALA A 197 -7.36 -14.46 -4.37
C ALA A 197 -6.19 -14.00 -3.47
N GLU A 198 -6.42 -13.92 -2.17
CA GLU A 198 -5.41 -13.56 -1.18
C GLU A 198 -4.24 -14.55 -1.15
N LEU A 199 -4.53 -15.85 -1.08
CA LEU A 199 -3.49 -16.89 -1.07
C LEU A 199 -2.61 -16.83 -2.32
N TRP A 200 -3.20 -16.72 -3.49
CA TRP A 200 -2.46 -16.59 -4.75
C TRP A 200 -1.57 -15.32 -4.76
N MET A 201 -2.14 -14.19 -4.43
CA MET A 201 -1.44 -12.90 -4.41
C MET A 201 -0.24 -12.94 -3.46
N ILE A 202 -0.43 -13.39 -2.22
CA ILE A 202 0.61 -13.43 -1.20
C ILE A 202 1.69 -14.45 -1.56
N THR A 203 1.32 -15.64 -2.05
CA THR A 203 2.28 -16.67 -2.46
C THR A 203 3.18 -16.17 -3.59
N LEU A 204 2.59 -15.56 -4.62
CA LEU A 204 3.35 -14.99 -5.73
C LEU A 204 4.21 -13.79 -5.29
N ALA A 205 3.73 -12.97 -4.36
CA ALA A 205 4.50 -11.88 -3.79
C ALA A 205 5.74 -12.38 -3.02
N TRP A 206 5.62 -13.44 -2.24
CA TRP A 206 6.77 -14.06 -1.57
C TRP A 206 7.78 -14.63 -2.55
N ILE A 207 7.35 -15.35 -3.59
CA ILE A 207 8.24 -15.89 -4.64
C ILE A 207 8.98 -14.73 -5.33
N SER A 208 8.25 -13.66 -5.65
CA SER A 208 8.82 -12.47 -6.27
C SER A 208 9.84 -11.79 -5.34
N LEU A 209 9.49 -11.58 -4.07
CA LEU A 209 10.36 -10.94 -3.09
C LEU A 209 11.66 -11.71 -2.89
N LEU A 210 11.59 -13.03 -2.72
CA LEU A 210 12.77 -13.87 -2.56
C LEU A 210 13.65 -13.84 -3.81
N SER A 211 13.05 -13.94 -5.01
CA SER A 211 13.79 -13.93 -6.28
C SER A 211 14.48 -12.58 -6.53
N THR A 212 13.77 -11.47 -6.32
CA THR A 212 14.33 -10.12 -6.51
C THR A 212 15.36 -9.76 -5.45
N THR A 213 15.13 -10.13 -4.20
CA THR A 213 16.11 -9.96 -3.11
C THR A 213 17.40 -10.72 -3.42
N PHE A 214 17.30 -11.96 -3.89
CA PHE A 214 18.48 -12.73 -4.32
C PHE A 214 19.24 -12.02 -5.46
N ALA A 215 18.52 -11.45 -6.44
CA ALA A 215 19.13 -10.69 -7.53
C ALA A 215 19.87 -9.44 -7.02
N LEU A 216 19.23 -8.68 -6.11
CA LEU A 216 19.81 -7.47 -5.52
C LEU A 216 21.02 -7.77 -4.65
N LEU A 217 20.95 -8.80 -3.81
CA LEU A 217 22.08 -9.23 -2.99
C LEU A 217 23.25 -9.72 -3.86
N THR A 218 22.95 -10.44 -4.97
CA THR A 218 23.97 -10.86 -5.94
C THR A 218 24.64 -9.66 -6.61
N PHE A 219 23.86 -8.60 -6.91
CA PHE A 219 24.41 -7.34 -7.43
C PHE A 219 25.29 -6.64 -6.38
N CYS A 220 24.86 -6.59 -5.13
CA CYS A 220 25.67 -6.00 -4.04
C CYS A 220 26.99 -6.75 -3.83
N ALA A 221 26.98 -8.10 -3.96
CA ALA A 221 28.18 -8.92 -3.81
C ALA A 221 29.19 -8.75 -4.97
N GLU A 222 28.73 -8.54 -6.20
CA GLU A 222 29.60 -8.37 -7.39
C GLU A 222 28.99 -7.35 -8.37
N PRO A 223 29.06 -6.02 -8.08
CA PRO A 223 28.48 -4.98 -8.95
C PRO A 223 29.10 -4.92 -10.35
N SER A 224 30.38 -5.27 -10.47
CA SER A 224 31.13 -5.27 -11.74
C SER A 224 30.57 -6.23 -12.78
N ARG A 225 29.77 -7.19 -12.37
CA ARG A 225 29.13 -8.17 -13.24
C ARG A 225 27.98 -7.57 -14.06
N TYR A 226 27.26 -6.62 -13.47
CA TYR A 226 26.07 -6.00 -14.09
C TYR A 226 26.46 -4.69 -14.79
N ARG A 227 27.14 -4.81 -15.93
CA ARG A 227 27.42 -3.68 -16.83
C ARG A 227 26.35 -3.58 -17.91
N TYR A 228 26.28 -2.44 -18.60
CA TYR A 228 25.41 -2.33 -19.75
C TYR A 228 25.77 -3.40 -20.82
N PRO A 229 24.76 -4.02 -21.45
CA PRO A 229 23.32 -3.71 -21.41
C PRO A 229 22.51 -4.37 -20.27
N GLU A 230 23.11 -5.15 -19.36
CA GLU A 230 22.38 -5.90 -18.31
C GLU A 230 22.00 -5.04 -17.09
N ARG A 231 22.55 -3.84 -16.92
CA ARG A 231 22.36 -3.00 -15.74
C ARG A 231 20.90 -2.60 -15.46
N PRO A 232 20.05 -2.30 -16.46
CA PRO A 232 18.63 -1.97 -16.25
C PRO A 232 17.84 -3.08 -15.52
N VAL A 233 18.23 -4.35 -15.67
CA VAL A 233 17.56 -5.49 -15.01
C VAL A 233 17.66 -5.40 -13.49
N VAL A 234 18.71 -4.80 -12.95
CA VAL A 234 18.88 -4.60 -11.49
C VAL A 234 17.84 -3.61 -10.96
N TRP A 235 17.61 -2.53 -11.72
CA TRP A 235 16.59 -1.53 -11.34
C TRP A 235 15.18 -2.09 -11.46
N MET A 236 14.93 -2.88 -12.50
CA MET A 236 13.66 -3.60 -12.65
C MET A 236 13.42 -4.54 -11.45
N ALA A 237 14.45 -5.31 -11.02
CA ALA A 237 14.36 -6.17 -9.86
C ALA A 237 14.12 -5.36 -8.57
N ALA A 238 14.73 -4.18 -8.41
CA ALA A 238 14.53 -3.30 -7.27
C ALA A 238 13.07 -2.79 -7.21
N CYS A 239 12.51 -2.37 -8.33
CA CYS A 239 11.11 -1.94 -8.41
C CYS A 239 10.16 -3.07 -8.01
N HIS A 240 10.35 -4.27 -8.56
CA HIS A 240 9.52 -5.42 -8.20
C HIS A 240 9.70 -5.88 -6.76
N ALA A 241 10.87 -5.69 -6.15
CA ALA A 241 11.08 -5.98 -4.73
C ALA A 241 10.20 -5.07 -3.85
N VAL A 242 10.08 -3.78 -4.20
CA VAL A 242 9.19 -2.84 -3.50
C VAL A 242 7.72 -3.24 -3.66
N VAL A 243 7.30 -3.56 -4.89
CA VAL A 243 5.93 -4.03 -5.16
C VAL A 243 5.61 -5.29 -4.36
N ALA A 244 6.50 -6.28 -4.42
CA ALA A 244 6.33 -7.53 -3.69
C ALA A 244 6.29 -7.32 -2.17
N LEU A 245 7.14 -6.42 -1.64
CA LEU A 245 7.13 -6.06 -0.22
C LEU A 245 5.79 -5.41 0.19
N ALA A 246 5.22 -4.53 -0.64
CA ALA A 246 3.92 -3.93 -0.38
C ALA A 246 2.81 -4.99 -0.29
N TYR A 247 2.77 -5.98 -1.19
CA TYR A 247 1.81 -7.08 -1.13
C TYR A 247 2.03 -8.01 0.08
N VAL A 248 3.27 -8.31 0.44
CA VAL A 248 3.60 -9.09 1.63
C VAL A 248 3.17 -8.34 2.90
N THR A 249 3.45 -7.04 2.98
CA THR A 249 3.02 -6.19 4.10
C THR A 249 1.49 -6.17 4.22
N ARG A 250 0.77 -6.06 3.07
CA ARG A 250 -0.70 -6.18 3.04
C ARG A 250 -1.16 -7.54 3.58
N GLY A 251 -0.46 -8.62 3.25
CA GLY A 251 -0.76 -9.95 3.77
C GLY A 251 -0.62 -10.04 5.29
N TRP A 252 0.33 -9.33 5.88
CA TRP A 252 0.56 -9.29 7.33
C TRP A 252 -0.45 -8.41 8.06
N LEU A 253 -0.72 -7.21 7.54
CA LEU A 253 -1.65 -6.24 8.14
C LEU A 253 -3.11 -6.63 7.95
N GLY A 254 -3.39 -7.50 6.96
CA GLY A 254 -4.74 -7.79 6.51
C GLY A 254 -5.32 -6.69 5.59
N PRO A 255 -6.53 -6.92 5.03
CA PRO A 255 -7.14 -5.99 4.08
C PRO A 255 -7.68 -4.71 4.71
N ARG A 256 -8.21 -4.78 5.95
CA ARG A 256 -8.93 -3.68 6.59
C ARG A 256 -8.15 -2.37 6.68
N PRO A 257 -6.89 -2.34 7.18
CA PRO A 257 -6.14 -1.09 7.32
C PRO A 257 -5.85 -0.39 5.99
N ILE A 258 -5.85 -1.14 4.87
CA ILE A 258 -5.47 -0.63 3.55
C ILE A 258 -6.71 -0.24 2.74
N SER A 259 -7.73 -1.12 2.69
CA SER A 259 -8.86 -0.98 1.78
C SER A 259 -10.11 -0.39 2.42
N CYS A 260 -10.11 -0.11 3.74
CA CYS A 260 -11.30 0.39 4.41
C CYS A 260 -11.13 1.83 4.90
N ALA A 261 -12.20 2.60 4.80
CA ALA A 261 -12.38 3.90 5.43
C ALA A 261 -13.50 3.76 6.47
N GLY A 262 -13.14 3.52 7.74
CA GLY A 262 -14.09 3.21 8.79
C GLY A 262 -14.83 1.90 8.58
N ALA A 263 -16.16 1.93 8.51
CA ALA A 263 -17.01 0.75 8.31
C ALA A 263 -17.21 0.38 6.82
N ALA A 264 -16.87 1.28 5.89
CA ALA A 264 -17.05 1.11 4.45
C ALA A 264 -15.74 0.77 3.73
N LEU A 265 -15.85 0.15 2.56
CA LEU A 265 -14.75 0.05 1.62
C LEU A 265 -14.36 1.45 1.12
N ALA A 266 -13.06 1.73 0.96
CA ALA A 266 -12.56 3.02 0.51
C ALA A 266 -12.81 3.21 -1.01
N VAL A 267 -14.05 3.49 -1.38
CA VAL A 267 -14.44 3.78 -2.79
C VAL A 267 -13.77 5.06 -3.27
N ASP A 268 -13.70 6.12 -2.44
CA ASP A 268 -12.78 7.23 -2.64
C ASP A 268 -11.46 6.91 -1.92
N GLY A 269 -10.51 6.33 -2.66
CA GLY A 269 -9.21 5.91 -2.10
C GLY A 269 -8.40 7.06 -1.53
N LEU A 270 -8.64 8.31 -1.96
CA LEU A 270 -7.93 9.48 -1.44
C LEU A 270 -8.37 9.86 -0.02
N ALA A 271 -9.52 9.39 0.43
CA ALA A 271 -9.98 9.58 1.80
C ALA A 271 -9.17 8.73 2.83
N SER A 272 -8.46 7.69 2.36
CA SER A 272 -7.64 6.81 3.20
C SER A 272 -6.15 6.97 2.88
N PRO A 273 -5.32 7.51 3.79
CA PRO A 273 -3.88 7.68 3.57
C PRO A 273 -3.16 6.37 3.28
N THR A 274 -3.58 5.27 3.93
CA THR A 274 -3.01 3.94 3.72
C THR A 274 -3.34 3.38 2.34
N CYS A 275 -4.54 3.64 1.83
CA CYS A 275 -4.94 3.30 0.47
C CYS A 275 -4.10 4.06 -0.56
N VAL A 276 -3.92 5.39 -0.38
CA VAL A 276 -3.07 6.22 -1.24
C VAL A 276 -1.63 5.72 -1.23
N ALA A 277 -1.07 5.45 -0.06
CA ALA A 277 0.31 4.97 0.08
C ALA A 277 0.51 3.62 -0.61
N PHE A 278 -0.40 2.67 -0.40
CA PHE A 278 -0.35 1.35 -1.06
C PHE A 278 -0.46 1.50 -2.57
N PHE A 279 -1.42 2.29 -3.05
CA PHE A 279 -1.58 2.59 -4.47
C PHE A 279 -0.32 3.21 -5.06
N ALA A 280 0.20 4.28 -4.45
CA ALA A 280 1.37 4.99 -4.94
C ALA A 280 2.59 4.06 -5.03
N LEU A 281 2.84 3.23 -4.01
CA LEU A 281 3.94 2.27 -4.04
C LEU A 281 3.77 1.23 -5.15
N THR A 282 2.62 0.58 -5.22
CA THR A 282 2.41 -0.52 -6.17
C THR A 282 2.32 -0.02 -7.61
N TYR A 283 1.59 1.06 -7.86
CA TYR A 283 1.40 1.62 -9.19
C TYR A 283 2.68 2.25 -9.75
N TYR A 284 3.33 3.13 -8.96
CA TYR A 284 4.57 3.79 -9.35
C TYR A 284 5.68 2.79 -9.69
N PHE A 285 5.95 1.85 -8.78
CA PHE A 285 7.05 0.91 -8.97
C PHE A 285 6.74 -0.15 -10.03
N THR A 286 5.47 -0.46 -10.31
CA THR A 286 5.09 -1.31 -11.44
C THR A 286 5.37 -0.60 -12.77
N LEU A 287 4.96 0.66 -12.93
CA LEU A 287 5.26 1.45 -14.12
C LEU A 287 6.78 1.68 -14.30
N ALA A 288 7.49 1.94 -13.20
CA ALA A 288 8.95 2.07 -13.23
C ALA A 288 9.62 0.76 -13.66
N ALA A 289 9.12 -0.40 -13.23
CA ALA A 289 9.63 -1.70 -13.65
C ALA A 289 9.42 -1.94 -15.14
N ASP A 290 8.23 -1.62 -15.67
CA ASP A 290 7.95 -1.70 -17.12
C ASP A 290 8.85 -0.74 -17.93
N ALA A 291 9.10 0.46 -17.42
CA ALA A 291 10.01 1.43 -18.04
C ALA A 291 11.47 0.94 -18.00
N TRP A 292 11.91 0.31 -16.91
CA TRP A 292 13.23 -0.29 -16.83
C TRP A 292 13.39 -1.51 -17.74
N PHE A 293 12.31 -2.28 -17.95
CA PHE A 293 12.29 -3.32 -18.96
C PHE A 293 12.44 -2.74 -20.37
N ALA A 294 11.71 -1.68 -20.70
CA ALA A 294 11.88 -0.97 -21.98
C ALA A 294 13.31 -0.43 -22.13
N ASN A 295 13.90 0.17 -21.09
CA ASN A 295 15.29 0.62 -21.08
C ASN A 295 16.30 -0.53 -21.26
N ALA A 296 16.00 -1.73 -20.75
CA ALA A 296 16.81 -2.90 -21.05
C ALA A 296 16.77 -3.24 -22.54
N CYS A 297 15.59 -3.21 -23.16
CA CYS A 297 15.43 -3.43 -24.59
C CYS A 297 16.15 -2.35 -25.42
N VAL A 298 16.06 -1.07 -25.01
CA VAL A 298 16.83 0.04 -25.61
C VAL A 298 18.36 -0.26 -25.56
N ALA A 299 18.87 -0.63 -24.37
CA ALA A 299 20.29 -0.91 -24.21
C ALA A 299 20.75 -2.09 -25.07
N TRP A 300 19.95 -3.16 -25.18
CA TRP A 300 20.24 -4.28 -26.07
C TRP A 300 20.17 -3.89 -27.55
N TYR A 301 19.19 -3.09 -27.96
CA TYR A 301 19.06 -2.60 -29.31
C TYR A 301 20.27 -1.73 -29.70
N LEU A 302 20.61 -0.75 -28.87
CA LEU A 302 21.75 0.14 -29.13
C LEU A 302 23.07 -0.63 -29.20
N THR A 303 23.27 -1.62 -28.35
CA THR A 303 24.48 -2.44 -28.37
C THR A 303 24.53 -3.39 -29.58
N ALA A 304 23.42 -4.04 -29.94
CA ALA A 304 23.43 -5.08 -30.97
C ALA A 304 23.19 -4.55 -32.38
N ALA A 305 22.32 -3.55 -32.53
CA ALA A 305 21.95 -3.01 -33.84
C ALA A 305 22.75 -1.75 -34.21
N SER A 306 22.99 -0.87 -33.23
CA SER A 306 23.65 0.43 -33.42
C SER A 306 25.13 0.44 -32.99
N GLU A 307 25.65 -0.69 -32.51
CA GLU A 307 27.05 -0.90 -32.13
C GLU A 307 27.59 0.07 -31.06
N TRP A 308 26.72 0.56 -30.17
CA TRP A 308 27.12 1.43 -29.07
C TRP A 308 28.02 0.70 -28.08
N SER A 309 29.08 1.38 -27.64
CA SER A 309 29.93 0.85 -26.57
C SER A 309 29.26 0.91 -25.21
N THR A 310 29.72 0.07 -24.27
CA THR A 310 29.27 0.09 -22.88
C THR A 310 29.47 1.46 -22.23
N GLU A 311 30.55 2.16 -22.57
CA GLU A 311 30.87 3.49 -22.04
C GLU A 311 29.91 4.58 -22.59
N ALA A 312 29.49 4.47 -23.85
CA ALA A 312 28.48 5.37 -24.40
C ALA A 312 27.13 5.21 -23.67
N LEU A 313 26.72 3.98 -23.41
CA LEU A 313 25.52 3.69 -22.64
C LEU A 313 25.63 4.16 -21.16
N GLU A 314 26.83 4.06 -20.56
CA GLU A 314 27.05 4.59 -19.20
C GLU A 314 26.94 6.11 -19.16
N ARG A 315 27.42 6.83 -20.19
CA ARG A 315 27.20 8.27 -20.32
C ARG A 315 25.73 8.65 -20.50
N ALA A 316 24.97 7.84 -21.22
CA ALA A 316 23.54 8.04 -21.44
C ALA A 316 22.67 7.58 -20.24
N ALA A 317 23.26 6.99 -19.19
CA ALA A 317 22.51 6.42 -18.06
C ALA A 317 21.58 7.43 -17.38
N ALA A 318 21.97 8.70 -17.26
CA ALA A 318 21.13 9.73 -16.65
C ALA A 318 19.79 9.90 -17.39
N TYR A 319 19.79 9.85 -18.71
CA TYR A 319 18.55 9.93 -19.52
C TYR A 319 17.67 8.69 -19.30
N LEU A 320 18.26 7.49 -19.24
CA LEU A 320 17.50 6.27 -18.96
C LEU A 320 16.84 6.32 -17.58
N HIS A 321 17.54 6.85 -16.58
CA HIS A 321 16.96 7.07 -15.25
C HIS A 321 15.84 8.12 -15.27
N ALA A 322 16.06 9.26 -15.94
CA ALA A 322 15.05 10.31 -16.03
C ALA A 322 13.78 9.82 -16.72
N VAL A 323 13.89 9.06 -17.80
CA VAL A 323 12.74 8.48 -18.50
C VAL A 323 11.99 7.49 -17.60
N ALA A 324 12.70 6.54 -16.96
CA ALA A 324 12.05 5.49 -16.16
C ALA A 324 11.30 6.06 -14.95
N TRP A 325 11.96 6.92 -14.19
CA TRP A 325 11.35 7.49 -12.97
C TRP A 325 10.34 8.59 -13.30
N GLY A 326 10.61 9.41 -14.30
CA GLY A 326 9.73 10.48 -14.75
C GLY A 326 8.42 9.95 -15.35
N TRP A 327 8.48 8.89 -16.17
CA TRP A 327 7.30 8.24 -16.72
C TRP A 327 6.38 7.73 -15.62
N ALA A 328 6.93 6.95 -14.69
CA ALA A 328 6.17 6.41 -13.56
C ALA A 328 5.59 7.53 -12.69
N GLY A 329 6.37 8.58 -12.41
CA GLY A 329 5.94 9.73 -11.61
C GLY A 329 4.80 10.51 -12.26
N ALA A 330 4.89 10.80 -13.55
CA ALA A 330 3.89 11.55 -14.28
C ALA A 330 2.52 10.85 -14.28
N TRP A 331 2.50 9.53 -14.57
CA TRP A 331 1.25 8.76 -14.56
C TRP A 331 0.68 8.55 -13.15
N THR A 332 1.55 8.38 -12.14
CA THR A 332 1.09 8.29 -10.74
C THR A 332 0.48 9.61 -10.29
N ALA A 333 1.13 10.73 -10.60
CA ALA A 333 0.60 12.06 -10.30
C ALA A 333 -0.73 12.32 -11.03
N ALA A 334 -0.84 11.90 -12.29
CA ALA A 334 -2.09 12.01 -13.06
C ALA A 334 -3.23 11.21 -12.41
N ALA A 335 -2.98 9.96 -12.00
CA ALA A 335 -4.00 9.12 -11.35
C ALA A 335 -4.50 9.73 -10.03
N LEU A 336 -3.58 10.29 -9.22
CA LEU A 336 -3.91 10.97 -7.97
C LEU A 336 -4.66 12.30 -8.22
N ALA A 337 -4.20 13.11 -9.18
CA ALA A 337 -4.83 14.39 -9.52
C ALA A 337 -6.25 14.21 -10.08
N LEU A 338 -6.47 13.16 -10.87
CA LEU A 338 -7.78 12.80 -11.40
C LEU A 338 -8.68 12.08 -10.37
N ARG A 339 -8.18 11.82 -9.15
CA ARG A 339 -8.90 11.14 -8.06
C ARG A 339 -9.47 9.77 -8.49
N ARG A 340 -8.74 9.03 -9.32
CA ARG A 340 -9.16 7.74 -9.88
C ARG A 340 -8.56 6.56 -9.13
N VAL A 341 -8.52 6.64 -7.80
CA VAL A 341 -8.02 5.60 -6.90
C VAL A 341 -9.18 5.04 -6.09
N THR A 342 -9.32 3.72 -6.06
CA THR A 342 -10.37 3.02 -5.32
C THR A 342 -9.82 1.73 -4.68
N ALA A 343 -10.44 1.31 -3.60
CA ALA A 343 -10.17 0.02 -2.99
C ALA A 343 -10.91 -1.10 -3.72
N ASP A 344 -10.25 -2.23 -3.87
CA ASP A 344 -10.82 -3.45 -4.44
C ASP A 344 -11.31 -4.40 -3.34
N GLU A 345 -12.55 -4.83 -3.45
CA GLU A 345 -13.17 -5.74 -2.48
C GLU A 345 -12.55 -7.14 -2.50
N LEU A 346 -12.19 -7.65 -3.69
CA LEU A 346 -11.70 -9.03 -3.87
C LEU A 346 -10.31 -9.20 -3.27
N THR A 347 -9.38 -8.30 -3.61
CA THR A 347 -7.98 -8.39 -3.19
C THR A 347 -7.70 -7.63 -1.89
N GLY A 348 -8.61 -6.74 -1.48
CA GLY A 348 -8.40 -5.85 -0.33
C GLY A 348 -7.17 -4.94 -0.50
N THR A 349 -6.96 -4.47 -1.72
CA THR A 349 -5.87 -3.56 -2.11
C THR A 349 -6.44 -2.31 -2.76
N CYS A 350 -5.62 -1.27 -2.94
CA CYS A 350 -6.02 -0.06 -3.64
C CYS A 350 -5.36 0.01 -5.01
N GLY A 351 -6.15 0.37 -6.01
CA GLY A 351 -5.74 0.43 -7.41
C GLY A 351 -6.44 1.54 -8.18
N VAL A 352 -6.23 1.58 -9.49
CA VAL A 352 -6.95 2.49 -10.38
C VAL A 352 -8.41 2.05 -10.49
N ALA A 353 -9.33 3.00 -10.47
CA ALA A 353 -10.76 2.76 -10.69
C ALA A 353 -11.02 2.13 -12.08
N ASP A 354 -11.97 1.20 -12.18
CA ASP A 354 -12.21 0.40 -13.40
C ASP A 354 -12.50 1.26 -14.62
N GLU A 355 -13.29 2.31 -14.46
CA GLU A 355 -13.63 3.26 -15.53
C GLU A 355 -12.42 4.01 -16.10
N ALA A 356 -11.34 4.17 -15.31
CA ALA A 356 -10.10 4.82 -15.71
C ALA A 356 -8.98 3.83 -16.06
N ALA A 357 -9.20 2.52 -15.90
CA ALA A 357 -8.18 1.50 -16.09
C ALA A 357 -7.60 1.49 -17.52
N ALA A 358 -8.45 1.70 -18.54
CA ALA A 358 -7.98 1.79 -19.91
C ALA A 358 -6.97 2.93 -20.14
N ALA A 359 -7.27 4.12 -19.60
CA ALA A 359 -6.43 5.30 -19.77
C ALA A 359 -5.19 5.27 -18.85
N LEU A 360 -5.36 4.91 -17.57
CA LEU A 360 -4.29 5.02 -16.57
C LEU A 360 -3.46 3.74 -16.39
N VAL A 361 -3.95 2.57 -16.83
CA VAL A 361 -3.17 1.32 -16.81
C VAL A 361 -2.84 0.87 -18.23
N GLY A 362 -3.84 0.80 -19.10
CA GLY A 362 -3.69 0.29 -20.47
C GLY A 362 -2.73 1.14 -21.31
N VAL A 363 -2.93 2.45 -21.36
CA VAL A 363 -2.10 3.35 -22.17
C VAL A 363 -0.64 3.36 -21.68
N PRO A 364 -0.30 3.67 -20.42
CA PRO A 364 1.10 3.80 -20.02
C PRO A 364 1.87 2.47 -20.09
N ARG A 365 1.26 1.36 -19.71
CA ARG A 365 1.89 0.04 -19.77
C ARG A 365 1.96 -0.47 -21.21
N GLY A 366 0.86 -0.36 -21.95
CA GLY A 366 0.79 -0.80 -23.34
C GLY A 366 1.82 -0.10 -24.23
N ALA A 367 1.99 1.21 -24.08
CA ALA A 367 3.00 1.97 -24.80
C ALA A 367 4.43 1.47 -24.51
N LEU A 368 4.79 1.28 -23.23
CA LEU A 368 6.10 0.76 -22.84
C LEU A 368 6.36 -0.65 -23.35
N LEU A 369 5.35 -1.56 -23.19
CA LEU A 369 5.49 -2.94 -23.61
C LEU A 369 5.56 -3.08 -25.12
N ALA A 370 4.80 -2.28 -25.90
CA ALA A 370 4.87 -2.25 -27.35
C ALA A 370 6.23 -1.72 -27.83
N ALA A 371 6.73 -0.64 -27.22
CA ALA A 371 8.05 -0.10 -27.53
C ALA A 371 9.16 -1.11 -27.20
N ALA A 372 9.08 -1.78 -26.05
CA ALA A 372 10.03 -2.80 -25.65
C ALA A 372 10.04 -3.99 -26.62
N ALA A 373 8.85 -4.46 -27.05
CA ALA A 373 8.73 -5.55 -28.03
C ALA A 373 9.33 -5.17 -29.38
N ALA A 374 9.04 -3.97 -29.87
CA ALA A 374 9.59 -3.46 -31.14
C ALA A 374 11.13 -3.35 -31.08
N LEU A 375 11.70 -2.81 -29.99
CA LEU A 375 13.14 -2.70 -29.78
C LEU A 375 13.83 -4.07 -29.67
N ALA A 376 13.22 -5.00 -28.95
CA ALA A 376 13.71 -6.37 -28.80
C ALA A 376 13.75 -7.09 -30.17
N ALA A 377 12.69 -6.94 -30.97
CA ALA A 377 12.62 -7.47 -32.31
C ALA A 377 13.72 -6.84 -33.23
N GLY A 378 13.88 -5.52 -33.15
CA GLY A 378 14.91 -4.78 -33.91
C GLY A 378 16.36 -5.12 -33.53
N ALA A 379 16.59 -5.60 -32.29
CA ALA A 379 17.91 -6.08 -31.87
C ALA A 379 18.29 -7.43 -32.50
N GLY A 380 17.31 -8.24 -32.91
CA GLY A 380 17.53 -9.59 -33.46
C GLY A 380 18.52 -9.66 -34.63
N PRO A 381 18.32 -8.90 -35.72
CA PRO A 381 19.25 -8.87 -36.85
C PRO A 381 20.67 -8.51 -36.44
N GLY A 382 20.86 -7.54 -35.53
CA GLY A 382 22.15 -7.16 -34.98
C GLY A 382 22.85 -8.30 -34.26
N ILE A 383 22.11 -9.01 -33.38
CA ILE A 383 22.62 -10.19 -32.66
C ILE A 383 23.09 -11.27 -33.65
N VAL A 384 22.34 -11.52 -34.74
CA VAL A 384 22.69 -12.50 -35.74
C VAL A 384 23.98 -12.06 -36.46
N ARG A 385 24.13 -10.77 -36.79
CA ARG A 385 25.35 -10.19 -37.42
C ARG A 385 26.56 -10.40 -36.50
N VAL A 386 26.45 -10.03 -35.23
CA VAL A 386 27.53 -10.22 -34.24
C VAL A 386 27.91 -11.70 -34.10
N ARG A 387 26.94 -12.60 -34.08
CA ARG A 387 27.22 -14.05 -34.03
C ARG A 387 27.99 -14.57 -35.25
N ARG A 388 27.68 -14.05 -36.43
CA ARG A 388 28.40 -14.46 -37.69
C ARG A 388 29.83 -13.95 -37.73
N ALA A 389 30.11 -12.80 -37.11
CA ALA A 389 31.42 -12.21 -37.06
C ALA A 389 32.36 -12.84 -36.01
N LEU A 390 31.85 -13.66 -35.09
CA LEU A 390 32.60 -14.29 -34.00
C LEU A 390 33.06 -15.71 -34.35
N ASP A 391 34.17 -16.15 -33.73
CA ASP A 391 34.59 -17.54 -33.72
C ASP A 391 33.50 -18.47 -33.09
N ALA A 392 33.63 -19.79 -33.32
CA ALA A 392 32.64 -20.77 -32.89
C ALA A 392 32.38 -20.77 -31.34
N ARG A 393 33.37 -20.37 -30.54
CA ARG A 393 33.21 -20.27 -29.07
C ARG A 393 32.48 -18.98 -28.68
N GLY A 394 32.85 -17.86 -29.30
CA GLY A 394 32.19 -16.57 -29.12
C GLY A 394 30.71 -16.61 -29.56
N ALA A 395 30.48 -17.12 -30.79
CA ALA A 395 29.14 -17.29 -31.34
C ALA A 395 28.22 -18.12 -30.42
N ARG A 396 28.73 -19.20 -29.80
CA ARG A 396 27.97 -20.02 -28.83
C ARG A 396 27.69 -19.27 -27.51
N ARG A 397 28.62 -18.41 -27.06
CA ARG A 397 28.41 -17.60 -25.84
C ARG A 397 27.33 -16.54 -26.05
N VAL A 398 27.46 -15.77 -27.14
CA VAL A 398 26.47 -14.73 -27.52
C VAL A 398 25.09 -15.38 -27.75
N GLY A 399 25.05 -16.51 -28.49
CA GLY A 399 23.79 -17.20 -28.73
C GLY A 399 23.09 -17.65 -27.45
N ARG A 400 23.78 -18.22 -26.48
CA ARG A 400 23.20 -18.62 -25.20
C ARG A 400 22.73 -17.42 -24.38
N LEU A 401 23.47 -16.31 -24.40
CA LEU A 401 23.06 -15.09 -23.68
C LEU A 401 21.82 -14.50 -24.33
N ALA A 402 21.79 -14.41 -25.67
CA ALA A 402 20.65 -13.89 -26.42
C ALA A 402 19.38 -14.74 -26.20
N ILE A 403 19.50 -16.07 -26.22
CA ILE A 403 18.36 -16.96 -25.93
C ILE A 403 17.85 -16.75 -24.50
N ARG A 404 18.73 -16.65 -23.52
CA ARG A 404 18.30 -16.39 -22.12
C ARG A 404 17.63 -15.02 -22.00
N ALA A 405 18.19 -13.99 -22.63
CA ALA A 405 17.59 -12.66 -22.63
C ALA A 405 16.20 -12.67 -23.30
N ALA A 406 16.09 -13.35 -24.45
CA ALA A 406 14.82 -13.48 -25.16
C ALA A 406 13.78 -14.23 -24.32
N LEU A 407 14.14 -15.36 -23.72
CA LEU A 407 13.20 -16.13 -22.88
C LEU A 407 12.75 -15.37 -21.65
N ALA A 408 13.67 -14.69 -20.96
CA ALA A 408 13.34 -13.88 -19.79
C ALA A 408 12.49 -12.66 -20.19
N GLY A 409 12.81 -12.01 -21.32
CA GLY A 409 12.06 -10.89 -21.85
C GLY A 409 10.64 -11.28 -22.30
N LEU A 410 10.50 -12.42 -23.00
CA LEU A 410 9.18 -12.93 -23.41
C LEU A 410 8.32 -13.32 -22.20
N LEU A 411 8.91 -13.95 -21.19
CA LEU A 411 8.19 -14.28 -19.96
C LEU A 411 7.72 -12.99 -19.26
N TYR A 412 8.60 -11.99 -19.12
CA TYR A 412 8.21 -10.71 -18.53
C TYR A 412 7.11 -10.03 -19.33
N LEU A 413 7.26 -9.95 -20.63
CA LEU A 413 6.27 -9.34 -21.53
C LEU A 413 4.91 -10.03 -21.43
N ALA A 414 4.89 -11.36 -21.39
CA ALA A 414 3.67 -12.14 -21.22
C ALA A 414 2.97 -11.87 -19.89
N LEU A 415 3.72 -11.86 -18.78
CA LEU A 415 3.18 -11.56 -17.44
C LEU A 415 2.69 -10.12 -17.33
N ALA A 416 3.44 -9.15 -17.86
CA ALA A 416 3.06 -7.75 -17.85
C ALA A 416 1.83 -7.46 -18.74
N ALA A 417 1.75 -8.10 -19.91
CA ALA A 417 0.60 -8.02 -20.80
C ALA A 417 -0.64 -8.68 -20.15
N LEU A 418 -0.45 -9.85 -19.51
CA LEU A 418 -1.52 -10.51 -18.74
C LEU A 418 -2.04 -9.63 -17.62
N ALA A 419 -1.16 -9.00 -16.85
CA ALA A 419 -1.53 -8.09 -15.77
C ALA A 419 -2.29 -6.85 -16.30
N ALA A 420 -1.83 -6.25 -17.39
CA ALA A 420 -2.49 -5.11 -18.00
C ALA A 420 -3.85 -5.49 -18.59
N GLY A 421 -3.91 -6.60 -19.34
CA GLY A 421 -5.14 -7.11 -19.93
C GLY A 421 -6.18 -7.52 -18.88
N ALA A 422 -5.75 -8.17 -17.80
CA ALA A 422 -6.61 -8.53 -16.68
C ALA A 422 -7.16 -7.30 -15.95
N ALA A 423 -6.34 -6.24 -15.78
CA ALA A 423 -6.80 -4.96 -15.21
C ALA A 423 -7.85 -4.28 -16.12
N LEU A 424 -7.69 -4.38 -17.44
CA LEU A 424 -8.66 -3.84 -18.41
C LEU A 424 -9.98 -4.66 -18.43
N ALA A 425 -9.87 -5.98 -18.27
CA ALA A 425 -11.02 -6.87 -18.23
C ALA A 425 -11.79 -6.83 -16.89
N ALA A 426 -11.22 -6.26 -15.85
CA ALA A 426 -11.84 -6.15 -14.53
C ALA A 426 -13.16 -5.36 -14.56
N GLY A 427 -13.27 -4.37 -15.44
CA GLY A 427 -14.51 -3.62 -15.67
C GLY A 427 -15.64 -4.44 -16.32
N ALA A 428 -15.33 -5.62 -16.91
CA ALA A 428 -16.31 -6.48 -17.61
C ALA A 428 -16.74 -7.72 -16.80
N GLY A 429 -16.13 -7.99 -15.64
CA GLY A 429 -16.49 -9.13 -14.78
C GLY A 429 -15.38 -9.56 -13.83
N GLY A 430 -15.75 -9.79 -12.61
CA GLY A 430 -15.00 -9.86 -11.37
C GLY A 430 -13.68 -10.63 -11.24
N GLY A 431 -13.31 -11.53 -12.16
CA GLY A 431 -12.08 -12.33 -12.01
C GLY A 431 -10.78 -11.62 -12.38
N GLY A 432 -10.84 -10.52 -13.13
CA GLY A 432 -9.69 -9.84 -13.70
C GLY A 432 -8.73 -9.23 -12.66
N ARG A 433 -9.23 -8.70 -11.57
CA ARG A 433 -8.41 -8.00 -10.56
C ARG A 433 -7.47 -8.92 -9.80
N SER A 434 -7.95 -10.11 -9.37
CA SER A 434 -7.07 -11.09 -8.70
C SER A 434 -5.98 -11.60 -9.62
N LEU A 435 -6.31 -11.78 -10.91
CA LEU A 435 -5.35 -12.20 -11.93
C LEU A 435 -4.32 -11.08 -12.18
N ALA A 436 -4.78 -9.82 -12.26
CA ALA A 436 -3.89 -8.67 -12.43
C ALA A 436 -2.93 -8.53 -11.26
N ALA A 437 -3.42 -8.61 -10.02
CA ALA A 437 -2.60 -8.53 -8.81
C ALA A 437 -1.59 -9.69 -8.76
N GLY A 438 -2.03 -10.92 -9.05
CA GLY A 438 -1.16 -12.08 -9.09
C GLY A 438 -0.08 -11.98 -10.17
N ALA A 439 -0.42 -11.53 -11.38
CA ALA A 439 0.52 -11.34 -12.46
C ALA A 439 1.53 -10.21 -12.19
N CYS A 440 1.11 -9.12 -11.55
CA CYS A 440 2.01 -8.07 -11.07
C CYS A 440 2.98 -8.61 -10.01
N ALA A 441 2.47 -9.39 -9.04
CA ALA A 441 3.30 -10.02 -8.03
C ALA A 441 4.29 -11.03 -8.65
N ALA A 442 3.88 -11.80 -9.67
CA ALA A 442 4.73 -12.76 -10.36
C ALA A 442 5.81 -12.11 -11.26
N GLY A 443 5.60 -10.88 -11.75
CA GLY A 443 6.53 -10.17 -12.62
C GLY A 443 7.94 -10.08 -12.04
N GLY A 444 8.06 -9.89 -10.73
CA GLY A 444 9.34 -9.87 -10.03
C GLY A 444 10.07 -11.22 -10.02
N ALA A 445 9.37 -12.34 -10.05
CA ALA A 445 10.01 -13.64 -10.17
C ALA A 445 10.76 -13.76 -11.49
N GLY A 446 10.16 -13.27 -12.60
CA GLY A 446 10.81 -13.18 -13.92
C GLY A 446 12.02 -12.25 -13.90
N ALA A 447 11.87 -11.06 -13.29
CA ALA A 447 12.97 -10.10 -13.16
C ALA A 447 14.15 -10.69 -12.38
N GLY A 448 13.87 -11.37 -11.26
CA GLY A 448 14.88 -12.01 -10.43
C GLY A 448 15.52 -13.23 -11.10
N ALA A 449 14.81 -13.93 -11.97
CA ALA A 449 15.30 -15.15 -12.63
C ALA A 449 16.58 -14.91 -13.43
N TRP A 450 16.84 -13.69 -13.90
CA TRP A 450 18.10 -13.33 -14.53
C TRP A 450 19.31 -13.60 -13.64
N ALA A 451 19.17 -13.38 -12.37
CA ALA A 451 20.24 -13.64 -11.40
C ALA A 451 20.48 -15.12 -11.12
N TRP A 452 19.53 -16.01 -11.40
CA TRP A 452 19.65 -17.46 -11.19
C TRP A 452 20.54 -18.10 -12.23
N SER A 453 21.82 -18.12 -12.00
CA SER A 453 22.82 -18.65 -12.93
C SER A 453 23.96 -19.35 -12.21
N ARG A 454 24.65 -20.26 -12.93
CA ARG A 454 25.86 -20.91 -12.41
C ARG A 454 26.93 -19.89 -11.99
N LYS A 455 26.98 -18.72 -12.62
CA LYS A 455 27.89 -17.63 -12.24
C LYS A 455 27.52 -17.04 -10.86
N SER A 456 26.24 -16.81 -10.61
CA SER A 456 25.76 -16.35 -9.29
C SER A 456 26.04 -17.38 -8.20
N ALA A 457 25.79 -18.67 -8.48
CA ALA A 457 26.14 -19.75 -7.56
C ALA A 457 27.66 -19.78 -7.25
N ALA A 458 28.51 -19.46 -8.22
CA ALA A 458 29.97 -19.36 -8.01
C ALA A 458 30.35 -18.13 -7.18
N VAL A 459 29.63 -16.99 -7.32
CA VAL A 459 29.82 -15.80 -6.46
C VAL A 459 29.49 -16.15 -5.02
N TRP A 460 28.30 -16.71 -4.79
CA TRP A 460 27.86 -17.08 -3.46
C TRP A 460 28.74 -18.16 -2.81
N ARG A 461 29.22 -19.12 -3.60
CA ARG A 461 30.17 -20.11 -3.12
C ARG A 461 31.48 -19.47 -2.64
N ARG A 462 31.99 -18.45 -3.37
CA ARG A 462 33.19 -17.71 -2.94
C ARG A 462 32.91 -16.81 -1.74
N ALA A 463 31.73 -16.24 -1.62
CA ALA A 463 31.34 -15.40 -0.49
C ALA A 463 31.11 -16.20 0.79
N LEU A 464 30.49 -17.37 0.69
CA LEU A 464 30.14 -18.21 1.84
C LEU A 464 31.28 -19.17 2.23
N CYS A 465 32.11 -19.63 1.26
CA CYS A 465 33.26 -20.47 1.48
C CYS A 465 34.50 -19.78 0.90
N PRO A 466 35.07 -18.77 1.56
CA PRO A 466 36.29 -18.14 1.10
C PRO A 466 37.38 -19.23 1.03
N PRO A 467 38.14 -19.29 -0.08
CA PRO A 467 39.24 -20.25 -0.18
C PRO A 467 40.17 -20.01 1.02
N ARG A 468 40.43 -21.04 1.82
CA ARG A 468 41.46 -20.98 2.85
C ARG A 468 42.70 -20.39 2.20
N LYS A 469 43.21 -19.27 2.71
CA LYS A 469 44.49 -18.69 2.27
C LYS A 469 45.51 -19.80 2.37
N ALA A 470 46.01 -20.22 1.23
CA ALA A 470 47.17 -21.12 1.23
C ALA A 470 48.27 -20.42 2.04
N PRO A 471 49.01 -21.13 2.90
CA PRO A 471 50.10 -20.52 3.65
C PRO A 471 51.05 -19.88 2.63
N CYS A 472 51.41 -18.62 2.88
CA CYS A 472 52.36 -17.84 2.10
C CYS A 472 53.75 -18.46 2.21
N CYS A 473 54.06 -19.48 1.42
CA CYS A 473 55.43 -20.00 1.20
C CYS A 473 55.44 -20.82 -0.07
N SER A 474 55.34 -20.16 -1.21
CA SER A 474 55.83 -20.66 -2.49
C SER A 474 56.51 -19.50 -3.21
N PRO A 475 57.80 -19.58 -3.51
CA PRO A 475 58.45 -18.53 -4.30
C PRO A 475 57.79 -18.41 -5.68
N PRO A 476 57.72 -17.21 -6.25
CA PRO A 476 57.11 -17.02 -7.54
C PRO A 476 57.94 -17.78 -8.58
N LEU A 477 57.33 -18.80 -9.17
CA LEU A 477 57.86 -19.40 -10.41
C LEU A 477 57.84 -18.31 -11.50
N LEU A 478 59.02 -17.79 -11.80
CA LEU A 478 59.27 -16.91 -12.94
C LEU A 478 58.79 -17.60 -14.22
N ARG A 479 57.61 -17.26 -14.70
CA ARG A 479 57.21 -17.60 -16.08
C ARG A 479 58.09 -16.81 -17.05
N PRO A 480 58.69 -17.44 -18.04
CA PRO A 480 59.38 -16.71 -19.09
C PRO A 480 58.41 -15.76 -19.84
N PRO A 481 58.85 -14.59 -20.24
CA PRO A 481 58.02 -13.64 -20.94
C PRO A 481 57.53 -14.21 -22.27
N HIS A 482 56.22 -14.33 -22.45
CA HIS A 482 55.63 -14.65 -23.74
C HIS A 482 55.92 -13.52 -24.74
N PRO A 483 56.34 -13.80 -25.97
CA PRO A 483 56.57 -12.80 -26.96
C PRO A 483 55.24 -12.10 -27.33
N TYR A 484 55.22 -10.82 -27.12
CA TYR A 484 54.11 -9.95 -27.47
C TYR A 484 53.96 -9.87 -28.99
N TYR A 485 53.00 -10.58 -29.60
CA TYR A 485 52.53 -10.30 -30.92
C TYR A 485 51.53 -9.15 -30.87
N LYS A 486 52.00 -7.92 -31.14
CA LYS A 486 51.15 -6.76 -31.37
C LYS A 486 50.41 -6.96 -32.70
N ARG A 487 49.15 -7.40 -32.66
CA ARG A 487 48.22 -7.13 -33.77
C ARG A 487 47.69 -5.71 -33.61
N PRO A 488 47.75 -4.87 -34.69
CA PRO A 488 47.11 -3.57 -34.61
C PRO A 488 45.59 -3.75 -34.51
N LEU A 489 44.99 -3.11 -33.52
CA LEU A 489 43.54 -3.00 -33.40
C LEU A 489 43.00 -2.09 -34.51
N PRO A 490 41.91 -2.42 -35.19
CA PRO A 490 41.28 -1.48 -36.12
C PRO A 490 40.79 -0.27 -35.34
N VAL A 491 41.17 0.91 -35.81
CA VAL A 491 40.76 2.21 -35.27
C VAL A 491 39.24 2.32 -35.43
N SER A 492 38.54 2.32 -34.32
CA SER A 492 37.15 2.69 -34.32
C SER A 492 37.03 4.20 -34.60
N ARG A 493 36.32 4.55 -35.65
CA ARG A 493 35.94 5.94 -35.92
C ARG A 493 34.97 6.41 -34.80
N VAL A 494 35.24 7.63 -34.39
CA VAL A 494 34.53 8.44 -33.38
C VAL A 494 33.03 8.55 -33.63
#